data_58519b5d7788e5fa5a5f83207fac7530
#
_entry.id   58519b5d7788e5fa5a5f83207fac7530
#
_cell.length_a   1.000
_cell.length_b   1.000
_cell.length_c   1.000
_cell.angle_alpha   90.00
_cell.angle_beta   90.00
_cell.angle_gamma   90.00
#
_symmetry.space_group_name_H-M   'P 1'
#
loop_
_entity.id
_entity.type
_entity.pdbx_description
1 polymer ?
#
loop_
_entity_poly.entity_id
_entity_poly.type
_entity_poly.pdbx_seq_one_letter_code
_entity_poly.pdbx_strand_id
1 'polypeptide(L)'
;MSRVGRFIFSIAGLLVIAGASATVRADTVFVSGAGSGQFSTATVVCEFNSQTNTFTFTITNTSAITQPGSTSTITGIGYDLPPVGNASASGLNGFTGMQAPSLSSNFVFSDGDLGNVPHGFDTAVLDFGFTTGASGNFAGGSVNDGLLPGESASFIVSGAAFTGFTEEQICNAIFVRFQNVPLAGGSNGSDVGVVGAIPEPSTIFLLGTALLGAGGFARRRLRKRK
;
A
#
# COMPACT_ATOMS: atom_id res chain seq x y z
N MET A 1 -22.97 57.43 55.75
CA MET A 1 -21.71 57.21 55.05
C MET A 1 -21.65 55.70 54.63
N SER A 2 -22.02 55.43 53.38
CA SER A 2 -22.13 54.03 52.85
C SER A 2 -20.88 53.79 52.00
N ARG A 3 -20.16 52.70 52.34
CA ARG A 3 -19.02 52.21 51.56
C ARG A 3 -19.51 51.11 50.64
N VAL A 4 -19.54 51.37 49.34
CA VAL A 4 -19.82 50.44 48.26
C VAL A 4 -18.54 49.68 47.96
N GLY A 5 -18.51 48.39 48.30
CA GLY A 5 -17.43 47.49 47.95
C GLY A 5 -17.58 47.02 46.49
N ARG A 6 -16.57 47.31 45.67
CA ARG A 6 -16.44 46.80 44.30
C ARG A 6 -15.87 45.39 44.35
N PHE A 7 -16.67 44.36 43.98
CA PHE A 7 -16.19 43.02 43.67
C PHE A 7 -15.69 43.00 42.23
N ILE A 8 -14.40 42.76 42.05
CA ILE A 8 -13.78 42.47 40.76
C ILE A 8 -13.82 40.95 40.56
N PHE A 9 -14.67 40.49 39.66
CA PHE A 9 -14.65 39.09 39.20
C PHE A 9 -13.56 38.98 38.14
N SER A 10 -12.45 38.32 38.50
CA SER A 10 -11.45 37.87 37.54
C SER A 10 -11.96 36.56 36.90
N ILE A 11 -12.37 36.64 35.63
CA ILE A 11 -12.66 35.45 34.82
C ILE A 11 -11.32 34.96 34.30
N ALA A 12 -10.79 33.91 34.93
CA ALA A 12 -9.67 33.14 34.38
C ALA A 12 -10.19 32.29 33.21
N GLY A 13 -9.93 32.77 32.01
CA GLY A 13 -10.23 31.99 30.78
C GLY A 13 -9.38 30.74 30.71
N LEU A 14 -9.99 29.57 30.90
CA LEU A 14 -9.36 28.28 30.68
C LEU A 14 -9.25 28.06 29.17
N LEU A 15 -8.05 28.28 28.61
CA LEU A 15 -7.75 27.96 27.21
C LEU A 15 -7.60 26.43 27.09
N VAL A 16 -8.65 25.73 26.67
CA VAL A 16 -8.59 24.31 26.31
C VAL A 16 -7.94 24.23 24.93
N ILE A 17 -6.66 23.92 24.88
CA ILE A 17 -5.97 23.54 23.65
C ILE A 17 -6.45 22.12 23.33
N ALA A 18 -7.47 22.00 22.48
CA ALA A 18 -7.83 20.75 21.85
C ALA A 18 -6.67 20.36 20.91
N GLY A 19 -5.74 19.56 21.39
CA GLY A 19 -4.75 18.89 20.57
C GLY A 19 -5.50 17.97 19.61
N ALA A 20 -5.57 18.35 18.33
CA ALA A 20 -6.02 17.43 17.28
C ALA A 20 -4.98 16.31 17.21
N SER A 21 -5.28 15.17 17.84
CA SER A 21 -4.55 13.94 17.61
C SER A 21 -4.81 13.57 16.16
N ALA A 22 -3.80 13.72 15.30
CA ALA A 22 -3.85 13.16 13.97
C ALA A 22 -4.01 11.64 14.15
N THR A 23 -5.17 11.11 13.84
CA THR A 23 -5.39 9.67 13.78
C THR A 23 -4.59 9.17 12.58
N VAL A 24 -3.46 8.54 12.84
CA VAL A 24 -2.75 7.76 11.83
C VAL A 24 -3.69 6.63 11.44
N ARG A 25 -4.14 6.63 10.21
CA ARG A 25 -5.01 5.61 9.66
C ARG A 25 -4.14 4.73 8.78
N ALA A 26 -4.02 3.46 9.11
CA ALA A 26 -3.31 2.51 8.27
C ALA A 26 -4.21 2.11 7.10
N ASP A 27 -3.77 2.37 5.87
CA ASP A 27 -4.41 1.87 4.67
C ASP A 27 -3.87 0.48 4.31
N THR A 28 -4.75 -0.36 3.75
CA THR A 28 -4.36 -1.71 3.31
C THR A 28 -4.69 -1.86 1.83
N VAL A 29 -3.67 -2.17 1.04
CA VAL A 29 -3.83 -2.45 -0.40
C VAL A 29 -3.48 -3.90 -0.71
N PHE A 30 -4.13 -4.44 -1.74
CA PHE A 30 -3.87 -5.77 -2.26
C PHE A 30 -3.17 -5.67 -3.60
N VAL A 31 -2.07 -6.38 -3.74
CA VAL A 31 -1.27 -6.46 -4.96
C VAL A 31 -1.46 -7.84 -5.57
N SER A 32 -1.71 -7.87 -6.86
CA SER A 32 -1.81 -9.13 -7.62
C SER A 32 -0.94 -9.06 -8.86
N GLY A 33 -0.31 -10.17 -9.22
CA GLY A 33 0.46 -10.29 -10.44
C GLY A 33 -0.38 -10.01 -11.67
N ALA A 34 0.18 -9.24 -12.61
CA ALA A 34 -0.46 -8.85 -13.87
C ALA A 34 -0.09 -9.79 -15.03
N GLY A 35 0.86 -10.69 -14.81
CA GLY A 35 1.36 -11.62 -15.83
C GLY A 35 0.63 -12.95 -15.89
N SER A 36 1.27 -13.94 -16.47
CA SER A 36 0.70 -15.27 -16.76
C SER A 36 0.46 -16.18 -15.55
N GLY A 37 0.88 -15.75 -14.36
CA GLY A 37 0.80 -16.56 -13.15
C GLY A 37 -0.08 -15.89 -12.09
N GLN A 38 -1.38 -16.02 -12.16
CA GLN A 38 -2.38 -15.49 -11.22
C GLN A 38 -2.20 -15.91 -9.74
N PHE A 39 -1.05 -16.41 -9.36
CA PHE A 39 -0.77 -16.96 -8.04
C PHE A 39 0.12 -16.06 -7.17
N SER A 40 0.59 -14.96 -7.75
CA SER A 40 1.45 -14.01 -7.05
C SER A 40 0.61 -12.89 -6.43
N THR A 41 0.53 -12.88 -5.11
CA THR A 41 -0.24 -11.87 -4.38
C THR A 41 0.50 -11.36 -3.16
N ALA A 42 0.25 -10.10 -2.79
CA ALA A 42 0.75 -9.52 -1.56
C ALA A 42 -0.31 -8.62 -0.92
N THR A 43 -0.21 -8.46 0.38
CA THR A 43 -0.95 -7.44 1.14
C THR A 43 0.04 -6.43 1.67
N VAL A 44 -0.28 -5.16 1.54
CA VAL A 44 0.55 -4.06 2.02
C VAL A 44 -0.26 -3.18 2.96
N VAL A 45 0.26 -2.98 4.16
CA VAL A 45 -0.29 -2.06 5.16
C VAL A 45 0.60 -0.84 5.18
N CYS A 46 0.03 0.34 4.96
CA CYS A 46 0.74 1.60 4.82
C CYS A 46 0.37 2.58 5.94
N GLU A 47 1.34 3.38 6.33
CA GLU A 47 1.15 4.53 7.21
C GLU A 47 2.00 5.69 6.70
N PHE A 48 1.41 6.86 6.54
CA PHE A 48 2.14 8.06 6.14
C PHE A 48 1.98 9.18 7.17
N ASN A 49 3.11 9.67 7.65
CA ASN A 49 3.17 10.83 8.52
C ASN A 49 3.61 12.06 7.70
N SER A 50 2.64 12.89 7.32
CA SER A 50 2.89 14.11 6.52
C SER A 50 3.64 15.20 7.27
N GLN A 51 3.71 15.16 8.61
CA GLN A 51 4.46 16.14 9.40
C GLN A 51 5.97 15.87 9.37
N THR A 52 6.34 14.59 9.28
CA THR A 52 7.74 14.16 9.22
C THR A 52 8.15 13.71 7.82
N ASN A 53 7.24 13.70 6.85
CA ASN A 53 7.42 13.12 5.52
C ASN A 53 8.01 11.70 5.60
N THR A 54 7.42 10.87 6.46
CA THR A 54 7.84 9.50 6.69
C THR A 54 6.73 8.54 6.31
N PHE A 55 7.04 7.62 5.41
CA PHE A 55 6.19 6.55 4.95
C PHE A 55 6.68 5.23 5.49
N THR A 56 5.83 4.53 6.22
CA THR A 56 6.10 3.20 6.75
C THR A 56 5.15 2.21 6.10
N PHE A 57 5.65 1.08 5.64
CA PHE A 57 4.78 0.04 5.13
C PHE A 57 5.28 -1.36 5.53
N THR A 58 4.32 -2.27 5.68
CA THR A 58 4.58 -3.68 5.92
C THR A 58 3.96 -4.47 4.78
N ILE A 59 4.79 -5.24 4.07
CA ILE A 59 4.34 -6.13 3.01
C ILE A 59 4.35 -7.57 3.50
N THR A 60 3.28 -8.30 3.19
CA THR A 60 3.14 -9.74 3.43
C THR A 60 2.96 -10.45 2.10
N ASN A 61 3.78 -11.45 1.82
CA ASN A 61 3.60 -12.31 0.68
C ASN A 61 2.43 -13.26 0.93
N THR A 62 1.31 -13.04 0.25
CA THR A 62 0.09 -13.85 0.38
C THR A 62 -0.09 -14.85 -0.77
N SER A 63 0.94 -15.06 -1.58
CA SER A 63 0.91 -15.98 -2.71
C SER A 63 0.59 -17.40 -2.25
N ALA A 64 -0.23 -18.11 -3.04
CA ALA A 64 -0.55 -19.49 -2.76
C ALA A 64 0.64 -20.41 -3.10
N ILE A 65 0.94 -21.38 -2.25
CA ILE A 65 1.89 -22.43 -2.52
C ILE A 65 1.16 -23.49 -3.35
N THR A 66 1.29 -23.43 -4.68
CA THR A 66 0.51 -24.27 -5.59
C THR A 66 1.28 -25.49 -6.11
N GLN A 67 2.61 -25.45 -6.07
CA GLN A 67 3.46 -26.53 -6.57
C GLN A 67 4.71 -26.73 -5.69
N PRO A 68 5.16 -27.95 -5.44
CA PRO A 68 6.44 -28.21 -4.79
C PRO A 68 7.60 -27.59 -5.59
N GLY A 69 8.45 -26.82 -4.93
CA GLY A 69 9.62 -26.17 -5.54
C GLY A 69 9.37 -24.83 -6.24
N SER A 70 8.12 -24.36 -6.31
CA SER A 70 7.74 -23.06 -6.82
C SER A 70 7.12 -22.23 -5.70
N THR A 71 7.77 -21.14 -5.34
CA THR A 71 7.38 -20.30 -4.22
C THR A 71 7.39 -18.85 -4.66
N SER A 72 6.35 -18.34 -5.26
CA SER A 72 6.28 -16.92 -5.68
C SER A 72 6.92 -15.98 -4.65
N THR A 73 8.23 -15.78 -4.74
CA THR A 73 9.04 -15.05 -3.76
C THR A 73 9.05 -13.58 -4.11
N ILE A 74 8.74 -12.69 -3.17
CA ILE A 74 8.88 -11.24 -3.38
C ILE A 74 10.37 -10.89 -3.34
N THR A 75 10.88 -10.31 -4.41
CA THR A 75 12.30 -9.93 -4.56
C THR A 75 12.50 -8.45 -4.86
N GLY A 76 11.42 -7.72 -5.11
CA GLY A 76 11.48 -6.28 -5.34
C GLY A 76 10.16 -5.61 -4.94
N ILE A 77 10.29 -4.40 -4.40
CA ILE A 77 9.19 -3.52 -4.04
C ILE A 77 9.59 -2.14 -4.53
N GLY A 78 8.77 -1.50 -5.35
CA GLY A 78 9.06 -0.18 -5.91
C GLY A 78 7.82 0.70 -5.88
N TYR A 79 8.03 1.99 -6.00
CA TYR A 79 6.98 3.01 -5.99
C TYR A 79 7.18 3.97 -7.15
N ASP A 80 6.13 4.18 -7.94
CA ASP A 80 6.03 5.18 -9.01
C ASP A 80 4.94 6.17 -8.59
N LEU A 81 5.35 7.25 -7.94
CA LEU A 81 4.43 8.21 -7.34
C LEU A 81 3.74 9.03 -8.44
N PRO A 82 2.44 9.30 -8.32
CA PRO A 82 1.74 10.09 -9.31
C PRO A 82 2.27 11.53 -9.35
N PRO A 83 2.21 12.22 -10.50
CA PRO A 83 2.62 13.60 -10.58
C PRO A 83 1.79 14.47 -9.63
N VAL A 84 2.45 15.34 -8.86
CA VAL A 84 1.80 16.31 -7.97
C VAL A 84 1.87 17.70 -8.59
N GLY A 85 0.71 18.30 -8.84
CA GLY A 85 0.62 19.61 -9.47
C GLY A 85 1.03 19.61 -10.95
N ASN A 86 1.91 20.53 -11.36
CA ASN A 86 2.41 20.66 -12.73
C ASN A 86 3.79 20.00 -12.93
N ALA A 87 4.27 19.22 -11.99
CA ALA A 87 5.54 18.53 -12.11
C ALA A 87 5.40 17.37 -13.10
N SER A 88 6.30 17.30 -14.09
CA SER A 88 6.41 16.11 -14.94
C SER A 88 6.82 14.93 -14.08
N ALA A 89 6.07 13.86 -14.19
CA ALA A 89 6.37 12.61 -13.51
C ALA A 89 7.55 11.92 -14.20
N SER A 90 8.75 12.26 -13.81
CA SER A 90 9.93 11.45 -14.15
C SER A 90 10.84 11.44 -12.94
N GLY A 91 10.93 10.28 -12.28
CA GLY A 91 11.93 9.95 -11.30
C GLY A 91 12.08 10.98 -10.17
N LEU A 92 11.18 10.99 -9.20
CA LEU A 92 11.44 11.72 -7.97
C LEU A 92 12.63 11.09 -7.27
N ASN A 93 13.43 11.90 -6.59
CA ASN A 93 14.59 11.46 -5.82
C ASN A 93 14.68 12.23 -4.50
N GLY A 94 15.67 11.90 -3.68
CA GLY A 94 15.85 12.49 -2.36
C GLY A 94 15.10 11.73 -1.27
N PHE A 95 14.87 10.45 -1.49
CA PHE A 95 14.37 9.54 -0.47
C PHE A 95 15.52 8.83 0.24
N THR A 96 15.28 8.47 1.48
CA THR A 96 16.13 7.58 2.26
C THR A 96 15.27 6.46 2.81
N GLY A 97 15.71 5.23 2.68
CA GLY A 97 14.92 4.07 3.09
C GLY A 97 15.73 3.04 3.85
N MET A 98 15.03 2.29 4.70
CA MET A 98 15.59 1.16 5.42
C MET A 98 14.54 0.06 5.59
N GLN A 99 14.99 -1.19 5.52
CA GLN A 99 14.19 -2.32 5.99
C GLN A 99 14.37 -2.43 7.51
N ALA A 100 13.28 -2.66 8.24
CA ALA A 100 13.37 -3.05 9.63
C ALA A 100 14.10 -4.41 9.74
N PRO A 101 14.85 -4.66 10.81
CA PRO A 101 15.58 -5.92 10.97
C PRO A 101 14.66 -7.14 10.74
N SER A 102 15.07 -8.03 9.86
CA SER A 102 14.37 -9.27 9.52
C SER A 102 15.37 -10.42 9.52
N LEU A 103 14.91 -11.60 9.91
CA LEU A 103 15.75 -12.82 9.89
C LEU A 103 15.66 -13.56 8.54
N SER A 104 14.64 -13.28 7.74
CA SER A 104 14.32 -14.07 6.54
C SER A 104 14.54 -13.34 5.23
N SER A 105 14.73 -12.01 5.25
CA SER A 105 14.87 -11.23 4.02
C SER A 105 15.92 -10.14 4.15
N ASN A 106 16.55 -9.83 3.03
CA ASN A 106 17.58 -8.78 2.97
C ASN A 106 17.35 -7.91 1.74
N PHE A 107 16.67 -6.78 1.94
CA PHE A 107 16.41 -5.81 0.89
C PHE A 107 17.33 -4.60 1.00
N VAL A 108 17.84 -4.17 -0.15
CA VAL A 108 18.67 -2.97 -0.29
C VAL A 108 17.82 -1.86 -0.88
N PHE A 109 17.86 -0.71 -0.26
CA PHE A 109 17.17 0.50 -0.72
C PHE A 109 17.87 1.13 -1.93
N SER A 110 17.08 1.65 -2.85
CA SER A 110 17.54 2.48 -3.97
C SER A 110 16.64 3.70 -4.10
N ASP A 111 17.25 4.87 -4.34
CA ASP A 111 16.61 6.16 -4.53
C ASP A 111 16.73 6.57 -6.01
N GLY A 112 15.61 6.96 -6.61
CA GLY A 112 15.50 7.43 -7.99
C GLY A 112 15.68 6.34 -9.05
N ASP A 113 15.09 6.57 -10.20
CA ASP A 113 15.30 5.89 -11.50
C ASP A 113 15.51 4.36 -11.48
N LEU A 114 14.72 3.65 -10.65
CA LEU A 114 14.71 2.18 -10.71
C LEU A 114 14.00 1.74 -12.00
N GLY A 115 14.78 1.56 -13.05
CA GLY A 115 14.29 1.07 -14.35
C GLY A 115 14.15 -0.44 -14.42
N ASN A 116 13.83 -0.93 -15.62
CA ASN A 116 13.66 -2.33 -15.94
C ASN A 116 12.54 -3.04 -15.16
N VAL A 117 11.38 -2.40 -15.05
CA VAL A 117 10.17 -3.05 -14.54
C VAL A 117 9.66 -4.00 -15.61
N PRO A 118 9.70 -5.32 -15.40
CA PRO A 118 9.33 -6.30 -16.43
C PRO A 118 7.80 -6.41 -16.63
N HIS A 119 7.39 -7.24 -17.57
CA HIS A 119 6.00 -7.68 -17.80
C HIS A 119 5.01 -6.58 -18.22
N GLY A 120 5.44 -5.74 -19.16
CA GLY A 120 4.57 -4.70 -19.76
C GLY A 120 4.59 -3.36 -18.99
N PHE A 121 5.42 -3.25 -17.97
CA PHE A 121 5.69 -2.02 -17.25
C PHE A 121 7.05 -1.40 -17.64
N ASP A 122 7.58 -1.74 -18.81
CA ASP A 122 8.93 -1.34 -19.26
C ASP A 122 9.14 0.18 -19.36
N THR A 123 8.05 0.96 -19.35
CA THR A 123 8.08 2.42 -19.33
C THR A 123 7.98 3.03 -17.95
N ALA A 124 7.71 2.23 -16.92
CA ALA A 124 7.65 2.72 -15.55
C ALA A 124 9.05 3.03 -15.03
N VAL A 125 9.20 4.19 -14.44
CA VAL A 125 10.42 4.65 -13.78
C VAL A 125 10.08 4.85 -12.32
N LEU A 126 10.51 3.91 -11.48
CA LEU A 126 10.17 3.93 -10.07
C LEU A 126 11.01 4.96 -9.33
N ASP A 127 10.36 5.77 -8.51
CA ASP A 127 10.99 6.86 -7.75
C ASP A 127 11.90 6.33 -6.63
N PHE A 128 11.50 5.23 -5.98
CA PHE A 128 12.31 4.54 -4.99
C PHE A 128 11.87 3.08 -4.88
N GLY A 129 12.71 2.27 -4.25
CA GLY A 129 12.35 0.88 -3.98
C GLY A 129 13.37 0.10 -3.19
N PHE A 130 13.04 -1.15 -2.98
CA PHE A 130 13.82 -2.14 -2.25
C PHE A 130 13.94 -3.40 -3.09
N THR A 131 15.16 -3.90 -3.26
CA THR A 131 15.42 -5.13 -4.02
C THR A 131 16.33 -6.06 -3.25
N THR A 132 16.14 -7.38 -3.41
CA THR A 132 17.04 -8.37 -2.86
C THR A 132 18.24 -8.54 -3.78
N GLY A 133 19.35 -7.98 -3.44
CA GLY A 133 20.57 -7.99 -4.26
C GLY A 133 21.07 -6.60 -4.56
N ALA A 134 22.37 -6.52 -4.84
CA ALA A 134 23.02 -5.25 -5.06
C ALA A 134 22.49 -4.57 -6.31
N SER A 135 22.03 -3.34 -6.15
CA SER A 135 21.94 -2.32 -7.17
C SER A 135 20.60 -2.07 -7.85
N GLY A 136 20.08 -0.89 -7.65
CA GLY A 136 19.33 0.03 -8.52
C GLY A 136 18.50 -0.47 -9.72
N ASN A 137 18.28 -1.77 -9.83
CA ASN A 137 17.61 -2.41 -10.92
C ASN A 137 16.45 -3.25 -10.38
N PHE A 138 15.23 -2.82 -10.66
CA PHE A 138 14.03 -3.52 -10.22
C PHE A 138 13.92 -4.94 -10.85
N ALA A 139 14.53 -5.18 -11.98
CA ALA A 139 14.58 -6.49 -12.63
C ALA A 139 15.54 -7.48 -11.95
N GLY A 140 16.44 -7.02 -11.09
CA GLY A 140 17.34 -7.85 -10.29
C GLY A 140 16.70 -8.44 -9.05
N GLY A 141 17.44 -9.24 -8.33
CA GLY A 141 17.03 -9.76 -7.02
C GLY A 141 17.44 -11.22 -6.83
N SER A 142 17.74 -11.55 -5.58
CA SER A 142 18.02 -12.91 -5.14
C SER A 142 16.75 -13.53 -4.55
N VAL A 143 16.32 -14.65 -5.09
CA VAL A 143 15.16 -15.41 -4.57
C VAL A 143 15.43 -15.91 -3.15
N ASN A 144 16.69 -16.17 -2.82
CA ASN A 144 17.05 -16.68 -1.49
C ASN A 144 16.97 -15.62 -0.38
N ASP A 145 17.01 -14.35 -0.74
CA ASP A 145 16.97 -13.22 0.20
C ASP A 145 15.60 -12.52 0.21
N GLY A 146 14.63 -13.05 -0.54
CA GLY A 146 13.28 -12.50 -0.67
C GLY A 146 12.30 -13.01 0.37
N LEU A 147 11.06 -12.51 0.30
CA LEU A 147 9.96 -12.95 1.15
C LEU A 147 9.25 -14.16 0.53
N LEU A 148 9.30 -15.27 1.22
CA LEU A 148 8.55 -16.46 0.88
C LEU A 148 7.04 -16.30 1.21
N PRO A 149 6.14 -17.10 0.64
CA PRO A 149 4.74 -17.07 0.99
C PRO A 149 4.50 -17.21 2.50
N GLY A 150 3.72 -16.30 3.07
CA GLY A 150 3.45 -16.19 4.50
C GLY A 150 4.45 -15.31 5.28
N GLU A 151 5.57 -14.90 4.68
CA GLU A 151 6.52 -14.00 5.33
C GLU A 151 6.16 -12.54 5.11
N SER A 152 6.64 -11.69 6.04
CA SER A 152 6.42 -10.24 6.03
C SER A 152 7.71 -9.49 6.32
N ALA A 153 7.82 -8.28 5.77
CA ALA A 153 8.85 -7.32 6.12
C ALA A 153 8.28 -5.91 6.21
N SER A 154 8.90 -5.09 7.07
CA SER A 154 8.51 -3.69 7.25
C SER A 154 9.63 -2.77 6.78
N PHE A 155 9.24 -1.65 6.20
CA PHE A 155 10.12 -0.68 5.59
C PHE A 155 9.75 0.73 6.03
N ILE A 156 10.74 1.58 6.13
CA ILE A 156 10.57 2.99 6.45
C ILE A 156 11.28 3.79 5.37
N VAL A 157 10.57 4.75 4.79
CA VAL A 157 11.10 5.68 3.79
C VAL A 157 10.80 7.11 4.23
N SER A 158 11.79 7.98 4.14
CA SER A 158 11.65 9.39 4.47
C SER A 158 12.20 10.26 3.35
N GLY A 159 11.57 11.39 3.08
CA GLY A 159 12.06 12.32 2.08
C GLY A 159 11.18 13.55 1.92
N ALA A 160 11.78 14.69 1.65
CA ALA A 160 11.05 15.94 1.37
C ALA A 160 10.17 15.81 0.11
N ALA A 161 10.51 14.90 -0.79
CA ALA A 161 9.75 14.59 -2.00
C ALA A 161 8.31 14.09 -1.71
N PHE A 162 8.04 13.57 -0.51
CA PHE A 162 6.67 13.22 -0.10
C PHE A 162 5.74 14.41 0.16
N THR A 163 6.26 15.64 0.15
CA THR A 163 5.45 16.83 0.40
C THR A 163 4.33 16.97 -0.63
N GLY A 164 3.09 17.03 -0.16
CA GLY A 164 1.90 17.19 -1.00
C GLY A 164 1.21 15.87 -1.40
N PHE A 165 1.80 14.74 -1.09
CA PHE A 165 1.15 13.44 -1.28
C PHE A 165 0.21 13.09 -0.13
N THR A 166 -0.83 12.33 -0.45
CA THR A 166 -1.67 11.64 0.53
C THR A 166 -1.17 10.21 0.73
N GLU A 167 -1.53 9.61 1.86
CA GLU A 167 -1.24 8.19 2.14
C GLU A 167 -1.75 7.28 1.04
N GLU A 168 -2.99 7.48 0.61
CA GLU A 168 -3.62 6.71 -0.46
C GLU A 168 -2.84 6.79 -1.78
N GLN A 169 -2.37 7.98 -2.17
CA GLN A 169 -1.57 8.16 -3.37
C GLN A 169 -0.27 7.39 -3.32
N ILE A 170 0.42 7.43 -2.18
CA ILE A 170 1.69 6.71 -1.99
C ILE A 170 1.42 5.20 -1.97
N CYS A 171 0.45 4.76 -1.19
CA CYS A 171 0.17 3.34 -1.00
C CYS A 171 -0.25 2.64 -2.31
N ASN A 172 -1.02 3.33 -3.15
CA ASN A 172 -1.48 2.81 -4.45
C ASN A 172 -0.40 2.84 -5.56
N ALA A 173 0.71 3.53 -5.34
CA ALA A 173 1.81 3.65 -6.31
C ALA A 173 2.77 2.45 -6.32
N ILE A 174 2.46 1.40 -5.59
CA ILE A 174 3.34 0.25 -5.37
C ILE A 174 3.41 -0.70 -6.56
N PHE A 175 4.62 -1.17 -6.84
CA PHE A 175 4.95 -2.28 -7.71
C PHE A 175 5.65 -3.37 -6.88
N VAL A 176 5.22 -4.61 -7.03
CA VAL A 176 5.83 -5.76 -6.34
C VAL A 176 6.32 -6.76 -7.35
N ARG A 177 7.60 -7.10 -7.28
CA ARG A 177 8.20 -8.13 -8.12
C ARG A 177 8.19 -9.47 -7.41
N PHE A 178 7.66 -10.46 -8.10
CA PHE A 178 7.69 -11.86 -7.72
C PHE A 178 8.63 -12.64 -8.65
N GLN A 179 9.44 -13.50 -8.09
CA GLN A 179 10.26 -14.48 -8.81
C GLN A 179 9.92 -15.91 -8.37
N ASN A 180 10.40 -16.86 -9.11
CA ASN A 180 10.10 -18.28 -8.89
C ASN A 180 8.59 -18.58 -8.93
N VAL A 181 7.86 -17.84 -9.77
CA VAL A 181 6.40 -17.96 -9.94
C VAL A 181 6.10 -19.22 -10.74
N PRO A 182 5.18 -20.09 -10.27
CA PRO A 182 4.76 -21.26 -11.04
C PRO A 182 4.07 -20.82 -12.34
N LEU A 183 4.56 -21.32 -13.46
CA LEU A 183 3.94 -21.11 -14.78
C LEU A 183 3.18 -22.37 -15.24
N ALA A 184 2.19 -22.17 -16.09
CA ALA A 184 1.55 -23.26 -16.79
C ALA A 184 2.59 -24.03 -17.61
N GLY A 185 2.76 -25.34 -17.36
CA GLY A 185 3.79 -26.17 -18.00
C GLY A 185 4.97 -26.56 -17.11
N GLY A 186 4.95 -26.17 -15.82
CA GLY A 186 5.90 -26.65 -14.80
C GLY A 186 7.25 -25.94 -14.77
N SER A 187 7.42 -24.86 -15.50
CA SER A 187 8.57 -23.97 -15.37
C SER A 187 8.29 -22.85 -14.34
N ASN A 188 9.35 -22.24 -13.83
CA ASN A 188 9.24 -21.08 -12.97
C ASN A 188 9.58 -19.80 -13.76
N GLY A 189 8.87 -18.72 -13.46
CA GLY A 189 9.04 -17.43 -14.09
C GLY A 189 9.16 -16.28 -13.09
N SER A 190 8.87 -15.10 -13.56
CA SER A 190 8.73 -13.91 -12.73
C SER A 190 7.45 -13.18 -13.11
N ASP A 191 6.95 -12.34 -12.20
CA ASP A 191 5.76 -11.55 -12.38
C ASP A 191 5.92 -10.19 -11.68
N VAL A 192 5.13 -9.21 -12.10
CA VAL A 192 5.02 -7.92 -11.44
C VAL A 192 3.57 -7.70 -11.07
N GLY A 193 3.34 -7.44 -9.79
CA GLY A 193 2.03 -7.09 -9.26
C GLY A 193 1.93 -5.59 -9.05
N VAL A 194 0.75 -5.08 -9.30
CA VAL A 194 0.32 -3.72 -8.97
C VAL A 194 -0.93 -3.77 -8.12
N VAL A 195 -1.31 -2.65 -7.53
CA VAL A 195 -2.58 -2.57 -6.81
C VAL A 195 -3.69 -2.88 -7.79
N GLY A 196 -4.32 -4.03 -7.59
CA GLY A 196 -5.54 -4.39 -8.30
C GLY A 196 -6.69 -3.53 -7.79
N ALA A 197 -7.62 -3.15 -8.68
CA ALA A 197 -8.92 -2.70 -8.22
C ALA A 197 -9.48 -3.81 -7.33
N ILE A 198 -9.62 -3.55 -6.05
CA ILE A 198 -10.28 -4.51 -5.14
C ILE A 198 -11.65 -4.76 -5.76
N PRO A 199 -11.98 -5.99 -6.18
CA PRO A 199 -13.36 -6.30 -6.49
C PRO A 199 -14.11 -6.00 -5.20
N GLU A 200 -14.96 -4.96 -5.20
CA GLU A 200 -15.69 -4.54 -3.99
C GLU A 200 -16.34 -5.77 -3.36
N PRO A 201 -15.74 -6.36 -2.30
CA PRO A 201 -16.22 -7.62 -1.80
C PRO A 201 -17.49 -7.32 -1.02
N SER A 202 -18.50 -8.04 -1.30
CA SER A 202 -19.73 -8.07 -0.51
C SER A 202 -20.64 -6.84 -0.56
N THR A 203 -20.16 -5.62 -0.79
CA THR A 203 -21.05 -4.44 -0.84
C THR A 203 -22.01 -4.53 -2.01
N ILE A 204 -21.55 -4.96 -3.18
CA ILE A 204 -22.41 -5.23 -4.35
C ILE A 204 -23.29 -6.45 -4.10
N PHE A 205 -22.73 -7.50 -3.47
CA PHE A 205 -23.50 -8.69 -3.10
C PHE A 205 -24.55 -8.37 -2.01
N LEU A 206 -24.17 -7.57 -1.00
CA LEU A 206 -25.05 -7.14 0.07
C LEU A 206 -26.14 -6.20 -0.46
N LEU A 207 -25.77 -5.24 -1.31
CA LEU A 207 -26.72 -4.33 -1.96
C LEU A 207 -27.66 -5.09 -2.89
N GLY A 208 -27.13 -6.05 -3.68
CA GLY A 208 -27.91 -6.91 -4.56
C GLY A 208 -28.90 -7.79 -3.79
N THR A 209 -28.48 -8.41 -2.70
CA THR A 209 -29.35 -9.23 -1.85
C THR A 209 -30.36 -8.39 -1.08
N ALA A 210 -29.99 -7.18 -0.62
CA ALA A 210 -30.92 -6.25 0.02
C ALA A 210 -32.00 -5.76 -0.95
N LEU A 211 -31.65 -5.44 -2.20
CA LEU A 211 -32.61 -5.04 -3.25
C LEU A 211 -33.55 -6.19 -3.64
N LEU A 212 -33.04 -7.42 -3.77
CA LEU A 212 -33.85 -8.60 -4.04
C LEU A 212 -34.82 -8.89 -2.87
N GLY A 213 -34.32 -8.76 -1.64
CA GLY A 213 -35.14 -8.87 -0.42
C GLY A 213 -36.28 -7.83 -0.37
N ALA A 214 -35.94 -6.56 -0.60
CA ALA A 214 -36.90 -5.47 -0.61
C ALA A 214 -37.94 -5.63 -1.73
N GLY A 215 -37.53 -6.02 -2.94
CA GLY A 215 -38.42 -6.30 -4.08
C GLY A 215 -39.35 -7.47 -3.83
N GLY A 216 -38.88 -8.54 -3.19
CA GLY A 216 -39.71 -9.69 -2.78
C GLY A 216 -40.79 -9.32 -1.73
N PHE A 217 -40.40 -8.47 -0.76
CA PHE A 217 -41.35 -7.97 0.26
C PHE A 217 -42.43 -7.07 -0.33
N ALA A 218 -42.05 -6.15 -1.24
CA ALA A 218 -42.99 -5.25 -1.91
C ALA A 218 -44.03 -6.05 -2.73
N ARG A 219 -43.58 -7.07 -3.48
CA ARG A 219 -44.43 -7.95 -4.28
C ARG A 219 -45.42 -8.76 -3.43
N ARG A 220 -45.02 -9.22 -2.24
CA ARG A 220 -45.92 -9.91 -1.28
C ARG A 220 -46.99 -9.00 -0.72
N ARG A 221 -46.71 -7.73 -0.43
CA ARG A 221 -47.71 -6.76 0.06
C ARG A 221 -48.76 -6.41 -0.99
N LEU A 222 -48.33 -6.29 -2.25
CA LEU A 222 -49.26 -5.98 -3.35
C LEU A 222 -50.23 -7.14 -3.66
N ARG A 223 -49.80 -8.40 -3.50
CA ARG A 223 -50.66 -9.59 -3.68
C ARG A 223 -51.70 -9.78 -2.59
N LYS A 224 -51.49 -9.25 -1.38
CA LYS A 224 -52.51 -9.35 -0.28
C LYS A 224 -53.56 -8.26 -0.32
N ARG A 225 -53.50 -7.30 -1.24
CA ARG A 225 -54.48 -6.23 -1.41
C ARG A 225 -55.48 -6.47 -2.58
N LYS A 226 -55.40 -7.60 -3.25
CA LYS A 226 -56.42 -8.12 -4.16
C LYS A 226 -57.08 -9.32 -3.50
#